data_5de5412cba03aab953ce94857c349aab
#
_entry.id   5de5412cba03aab953ce94857c349aab
#
_cell.length_a   1.000
_cell.length_b   1.000
_cell.length_c   1.000
_cell.angle_alpha   90.00
_cell.angle_beta   90.00
_cell.angle_gamma   90.00
#
_symmetry.space_group_name_H-M   'P 1'
#
loop_
_entity.id
_entity.type
_entity.pdbx_description
1 polymer ?
#
loop_
_entity_poly.entity_id
_entity_poly.type
_entity_poly.pdbx_seq_one_letter_code
_entity_poly.pdbx_strand_id
1 'polypeptide(L)'
;MKKLISLLLALVMALSLVACGSKDSKKNDESVELTVFAAASLTESLTAIGDKYMAENKNVKISFNFDSSGKLLTQIEEGAVCDLFISAAPKQMNALDGSLKDNSEKNPKGQDLLVAGSRIDLLENKVALAVAEGNPKGVDSFDKLADLLKNGDVKLAIGNSDVPVGQYTQKIFNFYSIDEAAIADKLTYGSNVKEVTTAVAEGTVDCGIIYASDAYSAKLTVAAEATADMCGQVIYPAAILNTSTQQDAAAAFLQYLQGAEASAEFEKVLFTPLSK
;
A
#
# COMPACT_ATOMS: atom_id res chain seq x y z
N MET A 1 -20.04 61.84 48.59
CA MET A 1 -20.41 61.00 47.45
C MET A 1 -19.24 60.68 46.52
N LYS A 2 -18.35 61.65 46.17
CA LYS A 2 -17.24 61.39 45.25
C LYS A 2 -16.16 60.41 45.77
N LYS A 3 -15.94 60.31 47.10
CA LYS A 3 -14.94 59.40 47.69
C LYS A 3 -15.42 57.93 47.83
N LEU A 4 -16.72 57.70 47.85
CA LEU A 4 -17.28 56.32 47.90
C LEU A 4 -17.27 55.64 46.51
N ILE A 5 -17.41 56.46 45.45
CA ILE A 5 -17.37 55.95 44.05
C ILE A 5 -15.93 55.53 43.67
N SER A 6 -14.90 56.22 44.17
CA SER A 6 -13.49 55.88 43.95
C SER A 6 -13.09 54.54 44.60
N LEU A 7 -13.68 54.20 45.74
CA LEU A 7 -13.37 52.96 46.47
C LEU A 7 -14.06 51.73 45.83
N LEU A 8 -15.23 51.93 45.22
CA LEU A 8 -15.95 50.88 44.50
C LEU A 8 -15.27 50.52 43.18
N LEU A 9 -14.67 51.53 42.47
CA LEU A 9 -13.95 51.27 41.24
C LEU A 9 -12.63 50.51 41.45
N ALA A 10 -11.95 50.74 42.59
CA ALA A 10 -10.72 50.03 42.97
C ALA A 10 -10.96 48.57 43.36
N LEU A 11 -12.14 48.26 43.92
CA LEU A 11 -12.52 46.89 44.32
C LEU A 11 -12.91 46.01 43.13
N VAL A 12 -13.45 46.60 42.03
CA VAL A 12 -13.80 45.90 40.81
C VAL A 12 -12.56 45.54 39.98
N MET A 13 -11.46 46.32 40.05
CA MET A 13 -10.21 46.01 39.38
C MET A 13 -9.35 44.92 40.09
N ALA A 14 -9.59 44.67 41.37
CA ALA A 14 -8.86 43.66 42.15
C ALA A 14 -9.43 42.26 41.99
N LEU A 15 -10.67 42.08 41.45
CA LEU A 15 -11.30 40.79 41.22
C LEU A 15 -11.07 40.23 39.82
N SER A 16 -10.39 40.97 38.92
CA SER A 16 -10.11 40.52 37.54
C SER A 16 -8.73 39.84 37.34
N LEU A 17 -7.96 39.63 38.44
CA LEU A 17 -6.59 39.07 38.38
C LEU A 17 -6.46 37.64 38.93
N VAL A 18 -7.54 36.94 39.20
CA VAL A 18 -7.51 35.54 39.70
C VAL A 18 -8.06 34.52 38.69
N ALA A 19 -8.29 34.93 37.41
CA ALA A 19 -8.73 34.04 36.38
C ALA A 19 -7.63 33.76 35.33
N CYS A 20 -6.38 33.55 35.79
CA CYS A 20 -5.29 33.07 34.94
C CYS A 20 -4.51 31.98 35.68
N GLY A 21 -5.01 30.76 35.64
CA GLY A 21 -4.34 29.65 36.31
C GLY A 21 -5.00 28.30 36.05
N SER A 22 -5.42 28.02 34.85
CA SER A 22 -5.61 26.66 34.36
C SER A 22 -5.30 26.68 32.87
N LYS A 23 -4.06 26.37 32.52
CA LYS A 23 -3.76 25.86 31.18
C LYS A 23 -4.35 24.45 31.11
N ASP A 24 -5.67 24.34 31.03
CA ASP A 24 -6.27 23.24 30.32
C ASP A 24 -5.85 23.42 28.87
N SER A 25 -4.83 22.69 28.47
CA SER A 25 -4.56 22.41 27.07
C SER A 25 -5.84 21.77 26.54
N LYS A 26 -6.77 22.57 26.03
CA LYS A 26 -7.74 22.07 25.06
C LYS A 26 -6.86 21.48 23.96
N LYS A 27 -6.65 20.16 23.97
CA LYS A 27 -6.35 19.44 22.74
C LYS A 27 -7.41 19.93 21.77
N ASN A 28 -7.00 20.65 20.73
CA ASN A 28 -7.85 20.92 19.61
C ASN A 28 -8.31 19.54 19.13
N ASP A 29 -9.57 19.21 19.36
CA ASP A 29 -10.27 18.08 18.74
C ASP A 29 -10.58 18.41 17.27
N GLU A 30 -9.61 18.95 16.53
CA GLU A 30 -9.75 19.10 15.11
C GLU A 30 -9.75 17.70 14.50
N SER A 31 -10.81 17.37 13.82
CA SER A 31 -10.95 16.14 13.07
C SER A 31 -9.91 16.13 11.94
N VAL A 32 -9.07 15.12 11.94
CA VAL A 32 -8.04 14.88 10.91
C VAL A 32 -8.56 13.86 9.91
N GLU A 33 -8.56 14.20 8.64
CA GLU A 33 -8.85 13.25 7.57
C GLU A 33 -7.56 12.90 6.83
N LEU A 34 -7.20 11.61 6.83
CA LEU A 34 -6.05 11.08 6.10
C LEU A 34 -6.53 10.34 4.85
N THR A 35 -5.91 10.63 3.73
CA THR A 35 -6.09 9.88 2.49
C THR A 35 -4.86 9.01 2.24
N VAL A 36 -5.05 7.70 2.30
CA VAL A 36 -3.98 6.70 2.12
C VAL A 36 -4.17 5.98 0.79
N PHE A 37 -3.18 6.13 -0.10
CA PHE A 37 -3.14 5.36 -1.34
C PHE A 37 -2.31 4.09 -1.10
N ALA A 38 -2.89 2.93 -1.34
CA ALA A 38 -2.24 1.66 -1.07
C ALA A 38 -2.49 0.61 -2.15
N ALA A 39 -1.49 -0.21 -2.40
CA ALA A 39 -1.61 -1.32 -3.33
C ALA A 39 -2.81 -2.22 -3.00
N ALA A 40 -3.55 -2.66 -4.00
CA ALA A 40 -4.78 -3.45 -3.86
C ALA A 40 -4.59 -4.74 -3.03
N SER A 41 -3.40 -5.33 -3.03
CA SER A 41 -3.05 -6.49 -2.19
C SER A 41 -3.09 -6.22 -0.68
N LEU A 42 -3.09 -4.94 -0.26
CA LEU A 42 -3.15 -4.52 1.14
C LEU A 42 -4.58 -4.29 1.65
N THR A 43 -5.59 -4.45 0.81
CA THR A 43 -6.98 -4.09 1.13
C THR A 43 -7.44 -4.68 2.46
N GLU A 44 -7.29 -5.99 2.66
CA GLU A 44 -7.79 -6.68 3.85
C GLU A 44 -7.02 -6.26 5.12
N SER A 45 -5.70 -6.25 5.05
CA SER A 45 -4.86 -5.91 6.20
C SER A 45 -5.00 -4.45 6.60
N LEU A 46 -4.89 -3.51 5.64
CA LEU A 46 -4.99 -2.08 5.95
C LEU A 46 -6.39 -1.65 6.37
N THR A 47 -7.46 -2.27 5.87
CA THR A 47 -8.81 -2.02 6.38
C THR A 47 -8.91 -2.39 7.86
N ALA A 48 -8.46 -3.59 8.23
CA ALA A 48 -8.48 -4.04 9.62
C ALA A 48 -7.58 -3.18 10.54
N ILE A 49 -6.40 -2.78 10.05
CA ILE A 49 -5.47 -1.91 10.78
C ILE A 49 -6.05 -0.49 10.94
N GLY A 50 -6.61 0.06 9.87
CA GLY A 50 -7.23 1.40 9.88
C GLY A 50 -8.41 1.49 10.84
N ASP A 51 -9.26 0.45 10.87
CA ASP A 51 -10.38 0.38 11.81
C ASP A 51 -9.91 0.39 13.28
N LYS A 52 -8.84 -0.36 13.59
CA LYS A 52 -8.23 -0.36 14.93
C LYS A 52 -7.65 1.01 15.27
N TYR A 53 -6.85 1.58 14.36
CA TYR A 53 -6.25 2.89 14.57
C TYR A 53 -7.29 3.98 14.83
N MET A 54 -8.37 4.01 14.03
CA MET A 54 -9.48 4.96 14.22
C MET A 54 -10.29 4.68 15.49
N ALA A 55 -10.33 3.43 15.96
CA ALA A 55 -10.96 3.10 17.25
C ALA A 55 -10.19 3.69 18.43
N GLU A 56 -8.87 3.79 18.34
CA GLU A 56 -7.98 4.36 19.36
C GLU A 56 -7.83 5.88 19.21
N ASN A 57 -7.91 6.41 18.00
CA ASN A 57 -7.70 7.82 17.66
C ASN A 57 -9.00 8.43 17.08
N LYS A 58 -9.97 8.74 17.97
CA LYS A 58 -11.34 9.14 17.60
C LYS A 58 -11.43 10.42 16.77
N ASN A 59 -10.40 11.26 16.80
CA ASN A 59 -10.30 12.48 16.00
C ASN A 59 -9.70 12.24 14.60
N VAL A 60 -9.24 11.01 14.29
CA VAL A 60 -8.66 10.65 12.99
C VAL A 60 -9.65 9.82 12.19
N LYS A 61 -9.84 10.18 10.93
CA LYS A 61 -10.57 9.41 9.94
C LYS A 61 -9.62 9.07 8.79
N ILE A 62 -9.52 7.80 8.45
CA ILE A 62 -8.70 7.32 7.35
C ILE A 62 -9.59 6.90 6.19
N SER A 63 -9.29 7.42 5.00
CA SER A 63 -9.89 7.00 3.75
C SER A 63 -8.82 6.31 2.90
N PHE A 64 -9.09 5.07 2.49
CA PHE A 64 -8.18 4.31 1.64
C PHE A 64 -8.60 4.39 0.17
N ASN A 65 -7.61 4.55 -0.71
CA ASN A 65 -7.75 4.34 -2.14
C ASN A 65 -6.89 3.12 -2.52
N PHE A 66 -7.56 2.01 -2.80
CA PHE A 66 -6.90 0.75 -3.16
C PHE A 66 -6.97 0.52 -4.67
N ASP A 67 -5.81 0.49 -5.32
CA ASP A 67 -5.69 0.10 -6.73
C ASP A 67 -4.27 -0.43 -7.03
N SER A 68 -3.95 -0.70 -8.28
CA SER A 68 -2.57 -0.99 -8.65
C SER A 68 -1.66 0.20 -8.34
N SER A 69 -0.45 -0.07 -7.87
CA SER A 69 0.49 1.00 -7.53
C SER A 69 0.83 1.90 -8.73
N GLY A 70 0.73 1.38 -9.96
CA GLY A 70 0.91 2.17 -11.18
C GLY A 70 -0.20 3.20 -11.38
N LYS A 71 -1.47 2.81 -11.21
CA LYS A 71 -2.61 3.74 -11.27
C LYS A 71 -2.56 4.78 -10.16
N LEU A 72 -2.20 4.36 -8.94
CA LEU A 72 -2.05 5.26 -7.80
C LEU A 72 -0.92 6.28 -8.04
N LEU A 73 0.21 5.85 -8.59
CA LEU A 73 1.29 6.74 -9.03
C LEU A 73 0.78 7.78 -10.01
N THR A 74 0.05 7.36 -11.06
CA THR A 74 -0.54 8.29 -12.05
C THR A 74 -1.46 9.32 -11.38
N GLN A 75 -2.33 8.90 -10.46
CA GLN A 75 -3.22 9.81 -9.72
C GLN A 75 -2.42 10.82 -8.87
N ILE A 76 -1.35 10.39 -8.21
CA ILE A 76 -0.45 11.28 -7.44
C ILE A 76 0.21 12.29 -8.38
N GLU A 77 0.72 11.85 -9.52
CA GLU A 77 1.34 12.70 -10.52
C GLU A 77 0.38 13.71 -11.15
N GLU A 78 -0.91 13.37 -11.23
CA GLU A 78 -2.00 14.25 -11.68
C GLU A 78 -2.50 15.19 -10.56
N GLY A 79 -1.93 15.12 -9.36
CA GLY A 79 -2.22 16.01 -8.25
C GLY A 79 -3.37 15.55 -7.35
N ALA A 80 -3.73 14.28 -7.35
CA ALA A 80 -4.69 13.75 -6.39
C ALA A 80 -4.19 13.92 -4.95
N VAL A 81 -5.11 14.22 -4.04
CA VAL A 81 -4.80 14.32 -2.61
C VAL A 81 -4.41 12.94 -2.09
N CYS A 82 -3.18 12.85 -1.60
CA CYS A 82 -2.63 11.65 -0.98
C CYS A 82 -1.69 12.05 0.15
N ASP A 83 -1.93 11.56 1.35
CA ASP A 83 -1.09 11.86 2.51
C ASP A 83 0.00 10.80 2.71
N LEU A 84 -0.35 9.54 2.48
CA LEU A 84 0.55 8.39 2.61
C LEU A 84 0.38 7.47 1.41
N PHE A 85 1.49 7.11 0.76
CA PHE A 85 1.51 6.14 -0.35
C PHE A 85 2.23 4.86 0.06
N ILE A 86 1.61 3.69 -0.21
CA ILE A 86 2.16 2.36 0.05
C ILE A 86 2.09 1.55 -1.24
N SER A 87 3.26 1.30 -1.84
CA SER A 87 3.39 0.63 -3.14
C SER A 87 3.75 -0.85 -2.98
N ALA A 88 3.28 -1.70 -3.89
CA ALA A 88 3.66 -3.11 -3.96
C ALA A 88 5.00 -3.35 -4.68
N ALA A 89 5.71 -2.30 -5.08
CA ALA A 89 7.04 -2.40 -5.64
C ALA A 89 7.82 -1.09 -5.45
N PRO A 90 9.16 -1.15 -5.35
CA PRO A 90 10.00 0.05 -5.27
C PRO A 90 9.93 0.96 -6.48
N LYS A 91 9.61 0.42 -7.67
CA LYS A 91 9.59 1.19 -8.93
C LYS A 91 8.70 2.43 -8.86
N GLN A 92 7.46 2.28 -8.38
CA GLN A 92 6.51 3.38 -8.31
C GLN A 92 6.90 4.40 -7.24
N MET A 93 7.44 3.96 -6.12
CA MET A 93 7.96 4.83 -5.08
C MET A 93 9.19 5.61 -5.55
N ASN A 94 10.08 4.95 -6.28
CA ASN A 94 11.28 5.59 -6.84
C ASN A 94 10.95 6.75 -7.78
N ALA A 95 9.86 6.64 -8.53
CA ALA A 95 9.41 7.67 -9.48
C ALA A 95 9.02 8.99 -8.79
N LEU A 96 8.71 8.96 -7.49
CA LEU A 96 8.34 10.13 -6.68
C LEU A 96 9.47 10.62 -5.78
N ASP A 97 10.57 9.88 -5.67
CA ASP A 97 11.64 10.09 -4.69
C ASP A 97 12.66 11.10 -5.19
N GLY A 98 12.66 12.30 -4.58
CA GLY A 98 13.59 13.36 -4.92
C GLY A 98 15.07 13.03 -4.73
N SER A 99 15.41 12.03 -3.88
CA SER A 99 16.78 11.54 -3.76
C SER A 99 17.27 10.83 -5.03
N LEU A 100 16.35 10.41 -5.89
CA LEU A 100 16.59 9.71 -7.15
C LEU A 100 16.34 10.60 -8.38
N LYS A 101 16.08 11.90 -8.23
CA LYS A 101 15.69 12.83 -9.32
C LYS A 101 16.70 12.89 -10.48
N ASP A 102 17.98 12.67 -10.19
CA ASP A 102 19.03 12.68 -11.19
C ASP A 102 19.27 11.30 -11.85
N ASN A 103 18.50 10.28 -11.44
CA ASN A 103 18.52 8.95 -12.01
C ASN A 103 17.30 8.75 -12.92
N SER A 104 17.46 9.00 -14.23
CA SER A 104 16.36 8.91 -15.20
C SER A 104 15.78 7.50 -15.39
N GLU A 105 16.49 6.45 -14.98
CA GLU A 105 16.00 5.08 -15.02
C GLU A 105 15.01 4.79 -13.87
N LYS A 106 15.27 5.35 -12.68
CA LYS A 106 14.45 5.14 -11.47
C LYS A 106 13.38 6.21 -11.30
N ASN A 107 13.71 7.46 -11.61
CA ASN A 107 12.82 8.62 -11.52
C ASN A 107 12.83 9.39 -12.84
N PRO A 108 12.15 8.87 -13.89
CA PRO A 108 12.28 9.39 -15.26
C PRO A 108 11.75 10.84 -15.42
N LYS A 109 10.89 11.29 -14.52
CA LYS A 109 10.34 12.66 -14.53
C LYS A 109 11.09 13.61 -13.59
N GLY A 110 12.09 13.14 -12.85
CA GLY A 110 12.84 13.92 -11.87
C GLY A 110 11.97 14.50 -10.74
N GLN A 111 10.93 13.78 -10.34
CA GLN A 111 9.97 14.24 -9.33
C GLN A 111 10.58 14.23 -7.93
N ASP A 112 10.08 15.13 -7.08
CA ASP A 112 10.41 15.22 -5.66
C ASP A 112 9.10 15.47 -4.89
N LEU A 113 8.33 14.38 -4.70
CA LEU A 113 7.00 14.42 -4.11
C LEU A 113 6.92 13.72 -2.75
N LEU A 114 8.03 13.20 -2.22
CA LEU A 114 8.06 12.56 -0.91
C LEU A 114 8.65 13.50 0.14
N VAL A 115 8.14 13.41 1.36
CA VAL A 115 8.78 14.04 2.52
C VAL A 115 10.14 13.36 2.73
N ALA A 116 11.21 14.16 2.73
CA ALA A 116 12.56 13.64 2.89
C ALA A 116 12.70 12.80 4.17
N GLY A 117 13.23 11.59 4.04
CA GLY A 117 13.42 10.66 5.15
C GLY A 117 12.17 9.92 5.63
N SER A 118 10.99 10.15 5.03
CA SER A 118 9.77 9.41 5.39
C SER A 118 9.66 8.04 4.74
N ARG A 119 10.44 7.79 3.68
CA ARG A 119 10.40 6.50 2.96
C ARG A 119 11.00 5.39 3.79
N ILE A 120 10.24 4.30 3.92
CA ILE A 120 10.66 3.05 4.57
C ILE A 120 10.28 1.87 3.69
N ASP A 121 11.00 0.76 3.84
CA ASP A 121 10.57 -0.55 3.35
C ASP A 121 9.72 -1.18 4.45
N LEU A 122 8.40 -1.16 4.26
CA LEU A 122 7.43 -1.52 5.29
C LEU A 122 7.25 -3.03 5.40
N LEU A 123 7.05 -3.70 4.25
CA LEU A 123 6.69 -5.12 4.18
C LEU A 123 7.45 -5.83 3.07
N GLU A 124 7.60 -7.15 3.24
CA GLU A 124 7.93 -8.09 2.17
C GLU A 124 6.75 -9.02 1.91
N ASN A 125 6.57 -9.41 0.65
CA ASN A 125 5.58 -10.39 0.21
C ASN A 125 6.27 -11.42 -0.71
N LYS A 126 5.52 -12.38 -1.21
CA LYS A 126 5.99 -13.36 -2.19
C LYS A 126 5.08 -13.40 -3.40
N VAL A 127 5.65 -13.58 -4.58
CA VAL A 127 4.86 -13.91 -5.78
C VAL A 127 4.50 -15.39 -5.72
N ALA A 128 3.24 -15.68 -5.94
CA ALA A 128 2.68 -17.03 -5.89
C ALA A 128 2.00 -17.39 -7.21
N LEU A 129 2.14 -18.63 -7.59
CA LEU A 129 1.37 -19.28 -8.64
C LEU A 129 0.14 -19.91 -7.99
N ALA A 130 -1.00 -19.27 -8.14
CA ALA A 130 -2.29 -19.77 -7.67
C ALA A 130 -3.00 -20.52 -8.79
N VAL A 131 -3.74 -21.57 -8.43
CA VAL A 131 -4.48 -22.42 -9.36
C VAL A 131 -5.97 -22.39 -9.07
N ALA A 132 -6.78 -22.54 -10.10
CA ALA A 132 -8.23 -22.70 -9.98
C ALA A 132 -8.58 -23.99 -9.21
N GLU A 133 -9.80 -24.04 -8.70
CA GLU A 133 -10.29 -25.19 -7.95
C GLU A 133 -10.11 -26.51 -8.74
N GLY A 134 -9.58 -27.52 -8.06
CA GLY A 134 -9.31 -28.83 -8.66
C GLY A 134 -8.09 -28.88 -9.57
N ASN A 135 -7.42 -27.76 -9.86
CA ASN A 135 -6.22 -27.68 -10.70
C ASN A 135 -6.29 -28.54 -11.97
N PRO A 136 -7.23 -28.26 -12.88
CA PRO A 136 -7.56 -29.16 -14.00
C PRO A 136 -6.41 -29.39 -15.00
N LYS A 137 -5.41 -28.49 -14.99
CA LYS A 137 -4.22 -28.58 -15.88
C LYS A 137 -3.00 -29.19 -15.18
N GLY A 138 -3.11 -29.53 -13.89
CA GLY A 138 -2.01 -30.10 -13.11
C GLY A 138 -0.80 -29.15 -13.00
N VAL A 139 -1.06 -27.86 -12.85
CA VAL A 139 -0.01 -26.84 -12.68
C VAL A 139 0.49 -26.90 -11.23
N ASP A 140 1.67 -27.46 -11.01
CA ASP A 140 2.25 -27.70 -9.69
C ASP A 140 3.54 -26.91 -9.41
N SER A 141 4.08 -26.25 -10.44
CA SER A 141 5.34 -25.52 -10.37
C SER A 141 5.43 -24.47 -11.46
N PHE A 142 6.35 -23.51 -11.32
CA PHE A 142 6.66 -22.55 -12.39
C PHE A 142 7.31 -23.23 -13.60
N ASP A 143 8.08 -24.31 -13.40
CA ASP A 143 8.63 -25.12 -14.50
C ASP A 143 7.51 -25.74 -15.32
N LYS A 144 6.52 -26.34 -14.66
CA LYS A 144 5.34 -26.92 -15.32
C LYS A 144 4.51 -25.84 -16.02
N LEU A 145 4.31 -24.68 -15.38
CA LEU A 145 3.63 -23.54 -16.02
C LEU A 145 4.37 -23.11 -17.30
N ALA A 146 5.69 -22.96 -17.25
CA ALA A 146 6.50 -22.55 -18.40
C ALA A 146 6.40 -23.54 -19.56
N ASP A 147 6.38 -24.85 -19.29
CA ASP A 147 6.17 -25.89 -20.30
C ASP A 147 4.76 -25.78 -20.92
N LEU A 148 3.72 -25.67 -20.09
CA LEU A 148 2.34 -25.54 -20.57
C LEU A 148 2.10 -24.25 -21.38
N LEU A 149 2.74 -23.14 -21.01
CA LEU A 149 2.67 -21.90 -21.77
C LEU A 149 3.32 -22.03 -23.16
N LYS A 150 4.47 -22.73 -23.26
CA LYS A 150 5.19 -22.91 -24.52
C LYS A 150 4.56 -24.00 -25.40
N ASN A 151 4.20 -25.13 -24.84
CA ASN A 151 3.92 -26.36 -25.57
C ASN A 151 2.51 -26.93 -25.34
N GLY A 152 1.79 -26.46 -24.33
CA GLY A 152 0.51 -26.99 -23.91
C GLY A 152 -0.66 -26.02 -24.11
N ASP A 153 -1.74 -26.29 -23.39
CA ASP A 153 -2.96 -25.51 -23.35
C ASP A 153 -3.27 -25.14 -21.88
N VAL A 154 -2.94 -23.89 -21.50
CA VAL A 154 -3.21 -23.34 -20.18
C VAL A 154 -3.65 -21.88 -20.32
N LYS A 155 -4.64 -21.46 -19.54
CA LYS A 155 -5.04 -20.06 -19.41
C LYS A 155 -4.45 -19.48 -18.14
N LEU A 156 -3.71 -18.39 -18.27
CA LEU A 156 -3.00 -17.72 -17.19
C LEU A 156 -3.49 -16.28 -17.03
N ALA A 157 -3.93 -15.91 -15.81
CA ALA A 157 -4.17 -14.50 -15.48
C ALA A 157 -2.91 -13.86 -14.88
N ILE A 158 -2.61 -12.65 -15.33
CA ILE A 158 -1.47 -11.84 -14.88
C ILE A 158 -1.87 -10.36 -14.74
N GLY A 159 -1.13 -9.58 -13.95
CA GLY A 159 -1.25 -8.14 -13.98
C GLY A 159 -0.70 -7.56 -15.29
N ASN A 160 -1.28 -6.47 -15.79
CA ASN A 160 -0.71 -5.73 -16.90
C ASN A 160 0.61 -5.02 -16.51
N SER A 161 1.28 -4.33 -17.41
CA SER A 161 2.59 -3.69 -17.23
C SER A 161 2.63 -2.62 -16.12
N ASP A 162 1.48 -2.01 -15.79
CA ASP A 162 1.37 -0.97 -14.75
C ASP A 162 1.15 -1.55 -13.36
N VAL A 163 0.79 -2.84 -13.30
CA VAL A 163 0.57 -3.56 -12.05
C VAL A 163 1.89 -4.14 -11.54
N PRO A 164 2.30 -3.88 -10.28
CA PRO A 164 3.54 -4.43 -9.74
C PRO A 164 3.68 -5.95 -9.90
N VAL A 165 2.64 -6.76 -9.64
CA VAL A 165 2.72 -8.20 -9.84
C VAL A 165 2.92 -8.58 -11.31
N GLY A 166 2.42 -7.78 -12.26
CA GLY A 166 2.70 -7.94 -13.68
C GLY A 166 4.18 -7.69 -14.00
N GLN A 167 4.81 -6.70 -13.34
CA GLN A 167 6.25 -6.44 -13.49
C GLN A 167 7.11 -7.58 -12.91
N TYR A 168 6.68 -8.21 -11.82
CA TYR A 168 7.32 -9.43 -11.31
C TYR A 168 7.07 -10.61 -12.26
N THR A 169 5.90 -10.73 -12.86
CA THR A 169 5.59 -11.75 -13.88
C THR A 169 6.52 -11.64 -15.08
N GLN A 170 6.82 -10.41 -15.56
CA GLN A 170 7.78 -10.20 -16.65
C GLN A 170 9.18 -10.72 -16.29
N LYS A 171 9.63 -10.56 -15.05
CA LYS A 171 10.92 -11.11 -14.60
C LYS A 171 10.88 -12.65 -14.64
N ILE A 172 9.76 -13.26 -14.20
CA ILE A 172 9.57 -14.71 -14.25
C ILE A 172 9.56 -15.19 -15.72
N PHE A 173 8.88 -14.49 -16.64
CA PHE A 173 8.89 -14.83 -18.06
C PHE A 173 10.29 -14.75 -18.65
N ASN A 174 11.06 -13.71 -18.29
CA ASN A 174 12.45 -13.58 -18.70
C ASN A 174 13.32 -14.72 -18.16
N PHE A 175 13.16 -15.10 -16.89
CA PHE A 175 13.88 -16.21 -16.27
C PHE A 175 13.65 -17.53 -17.03
N TYR A 176 12.40 -17.79 -17.47
CA TYR A 176 12.05 -18.99 -18.23
C TYR A 176 12.18 -18.82 -19.74
N SER A 177 12.69 -17.67 -20.23
CA SER A 177 12.75 -17.36 -21.66
C SER A 177 11.39 -17.56 -22.36
N ILE A 178 10.34 -17.01 -21.78
CA ILE A 178 8.97 -16.99 -22.32
C ILE A 178 8.80 -15.66 -23.06
N ASP A 179 8.46 -15.74 -24.34
CA ASP A 179 8.03 -14.59 -25.15
C ASP A 179 6.53 -14.37 -24.91
N GLU A 180 6.18 -13.28 -24.20
CA GLU A 180 4.79 -12.94 -23.89
C GLU A 180 3.92 -12.79 -25.15
N ALA A 181 4.49 -12.23 -26.23
CA ALA A 181 3.77 -12.06 -27.48
C ALA A 181 3.41 -13.41 -28.14
N ALA A 182 4.27 -14.41 -27.99
CA ALA A 182 4.04 -15.75 -28.52
C ALA A 182 2.94 -16.55 -27.78
N ILE A 183 2.57 -16.12 -26.57
CA ILE A 183 1.57 -16.77 -25.73
C ILE A 183 0.36 -15.87 -25.41
N ALA A 184 0.20 -14.75 -26.14
CA ALA A 184 -0.81 -13.74 -25.83
C ALA A 184 -2.25 -14.28 -25.82
N ASP A 185 -2.54 -15.32 -26.61
CA ASP A 185 -3.84 -16.00 -26.64
C ASP A 185 -4.15 -16.84 -25.40
N LYS A 186 -3.15 -17.09 -24.56
CA LYS A 186 -3.25 -17.81 -23.27
C LYS A 186 -3.38 -16.87 -22.09
N LEU A 187 -3.16 -15.57 -22.28
CA LEU A 187 -3.08 -14.60 -21.20
C LEU A 187 -4.39 -13.83 -21.00
N THR A 188 -4.71 -13.59 -19.74
CA THR A 188 -5.76 -12.67 -19.29
C THR A 188 -5.12 -11.61 -18.39
N TYR A 189 -5.35 -10.33 -18.72
CA TYR A 189 -4.71 -9.22 -18.02
C TYR A 189 -5.66 -8.56 -17.03
N GLY A 190 -5.24 -8.45 -15.78
CA GLY A 190 -5.90 -7.64 -14.76
C GLY A 190 -5.28 -6.24 -14.66
N SER A 191 -6.10 -5.24 -14.37
CA SER A 191 -5.66 -3.87 -14.12
C SER A 191 -5.16 -3.62 -12.70
N ASN A 192 -5.35 -4.58 -11.82
CA ASN A 192 -4.77 -4.72 -10.48
C ASN A 192 -4.75 -6.20 -10.08
N VAL A 193 -4.10 -6.53 -8.95
CA VAL A 193 -3.95 -7.94 -8.53
C VAL A 193 -5.28 -8.58 -8.11
N LYS A 194 -6.26 -7.80 -7.62
CA LYS A 194 -7.57 -8.34 -7.22
C LYS A 194 -8.36 -8.88 -8.42
N GLU A 195 -8.26 -8.23 -9.58
CA GLU A 195 -8.86 -8.75 -10.83
C GLU A 195 -8.22 -10.08 -11.25
N VAL A 196 -6.87 -10.19 -11.13
CA VAL A 196 -6.16 -11.45 -11.40
C VAL A 196 -6.62 -12.55 -10.44
N THR A 197 -6.68 -12.24 -9.15
CA THR A 197 -7.14 -13.16 -8.10
C THR A 197 -8.57 -13.65 -8.34
N THR A 198 -9.46 -12.72 -8.71
CA THR A 198 -10.88 -13.03 -9.03
C THR A 198 -10.98 -13.97 -10.22
N ALA A 199 -10.21 -13.73 -11.29
CA ALA A 199 -10.22 -14.60 -12.48
C ALA A 199 -9.86 -16.06 -12.14
N VAL A 200 -8.88 -16.25 -11.23
CA VAL A 200 -8.51 -17.59 -10.73
C VAL A 200 -9.61 -18.16 -9.85
N ALA A 201 -10.15 -17.38 -8.92
CA ALA A 201 -11.17 -17.82 -7.97
C ALA A 201 -12.48 -18.25 -8.67
N GLU A 202 -12.85 -17.55 -9.75
CA GLU A 202 -14.03 -17.87 -10.56
C GLU A 202 -13.79 -18.99 -11.58
N GLY A 203 -12.54 -19.48 -11.72
CA GLY A 203 -12.20 -20.52 -12.69
C GLY A 203 -12.30 -20.08 -14.16
N THR A 204 -12.26 -18.77 -14.44
CA THR A 204 -12.25 -18.23 -15.81
C THR A 204 -10.90 -18.45 -16.49
N VAL A 205 -9.87 -18.74 -15.72
CA VAL A 205 -8.53 -19.16 -16.10
C VAL A 205 -8.10 -20.39 -15.29
N ASP A 206 -7.07 -21.09 -15.73
CA ASP A 206 -6.57 -22.29 -15.03
C ASP A 206 -5.68 -21.92 -13.83
N CYS A 207 -4.95 -20.81 -13.94
CA CYS A 207 -4.03 -20.32 -12.91
C CYS A 207 -3.78 -18.82 -13.03
N GLY A 208 -3.10 -18.25 -12.02
CA GLY A 208 -2.70 -16.85 -12.02
C GLY A 208 -1.41 -16.62 -11.26
N ILE A 209 -0.66 -15.60 -11.66
CA ILE A 209 0.49 -15.11 -10.91
C ILE A 209 0.02 -13.91 -10.09
N ILE A 210 -0.03 -14.11 -8.76
CA ILE A 210 -0.52 -13.15 -7.76
C ILE A 210 0.46 -13.08 -6.59
N TYR A 211 0.08 -12.43 -5.49
CA TYR A 211 0.86 -12.52 -4.26
C TYR A 211 0.33 -13.61 -3.33
N ALA A 212 1.20 -14.12 -2.46
CA ALA A 212 0.82 -15.10 -1.44
C ALA A 212 -0.29 -14.56 -0.52
N SER A 213 -0.26 -13.27 -0.18
CA SER A 213 -1.29 -12.59 0.59
C SER A 213 -2.66 -12.60 -0.10
N ASP A 214 -2.70 -12.37 -1.42
CA ASP A 214 -3.95 -12.41 -2.18
C ASP A 214 -4.50 -13.83 -2.30
N ALA A 215 -3.63 -14.81 -2.55
CA ALA A 215 -4.00 -16.22 -2.57
C ALA A 215 -4.61 -16.67 -1.23
N TYR A 216 -3.97 -16.27 -0.11
CA TYR A 216 -4.46 -16.57 1.24
C TYR A 216 -5.83 -15.95 1.50
N SER A 217 -5.98 -14.64 1.22
CA SER A 217 -7.24 -13.91 1.44
C SER A 217 -8.40 -14.47 0.60
N ALA A 218 -8.11 -14.90 -0.62
CA ALA A 218 -9.08 -15.53 -1.52
C ALA A 218 -9.24 -17.03 -1.32
N LYS A 219 -8.49 -17.64 -0.38
CA LYS A 219 -8.47 -19.09 -0.10
C LYS A 219 -8.15 -19.95 -1.32
N LEU A 220 -7.29 -19.42 -2.19
CA LEU A 220 -6.82 -20.15 -3.37
C LEU A 220 -5.69 -21.12 -3.01
N THR A 221 -5.61 -22.20 -3.76
CA THR A 221 -4.48 -23.13 -3.67
C THR A 221 -3.26 -22.50 -4.33
N VAL A 222 -2.17 -22.36 -3.59
CA VAL A 222 -0.85 -21.99 -4.10
C VAL A 222 -0.11 -23.25 -4.55
N ALA A 223 0.19 -23.32 -5.83
CA ALA A 223 0.96 -24.42 -6.42
C ALA A 223 2.47 -24.25 -6.17
N ALA A 224 2.97 -23.01 -6.25
CA ALA A 224 4.37 -22.67 -6.01
C ALA A 224 4.54 -21.20 -5.61
N GLU A 225 5.63 -20.88 -4.93
CA GLU A 225 6.12 -19.49 -4.72
C GLU A 225 7.33 -19.24 -5.61
N ALA A 226 7.42 -18.05 -6.19
CA ALA A 226 8.58 -17.64 -6.97
C ALA A 226 9.79 -17.42 -6.05
N THR A 227 10.96 -17.84 -6.51
CA THR A 227 12.22 -17.61 -5.80
C THR A 227 12.75 -16.19 -6.08
N ALA A 228 13.69 -15.74 -5.25
CA ALA A 228 14.37 -14.46 -5.47
C ALA A 228 15.14 -14.43 -6.82
N ASP A 229 15.63 -15.56 -7.30
CA ASP A 229 16.30 -15.65 -8.61
C ASP A 229 15.33 -15.43 -9.78
N MET A 230 14.05 -15.80 -9.62
CA MET A 230 13.02 -15.62 -10.65
C MET A 230 12.58 -14.16 -10.79
N CYS A 231 12.36 -13.47 -9.68
CA CYS A 231 11.75 -12.14 -9.73
C CYS A 231 12.33 -11.08 -8.78
N GLY A 232 13.29 -11.44 -7.92
CA GLY A 232 13.81 -10.60 -6.85
C GLY A 232 12.90 -10.57 -5.62
N GLN A 233 13.29 -9.79 -4.61
CA GLN A 233 12.46 -9.56 -3.43
C GLN A 233 11.26 -8.66 -3.76
N VAL A 234 10.12 -8.93 -3.12
CA VAL A 234 8.87 -8.20 -3.29
C VAL A 234 8.70 -7.25 -2.11
N ILE A 235 9.26 -6.06 -2.24
CA ILE A 235 9.27 -5.03 -1.19
C ILE A 235 8.12 -4.06 -1.39
N TYR A 236 7.44 -3.72 -0.29
CA TYR A 236 6.38 -2.71 -0.20
C TYR A 236 6.91 -1.47 0.53
N PRO A 237 7.42 -0.48 -0.20
CA PRO A 237 7.80 0.79 0.41
C PRO A 237 6.57 1.63 0.75
N ALA A 238 6.69 2.42 1.82
CA ALA A 238 5.72 3.42 2.24
C ALA A 238 6.42 4.77 2.39
N ALA A 239 5.73 5.87 2.06
CA ALA A 239 6.25 7.22 2.24
C ALA A 239 5.13 8.26 2.33
N ILE A 240 5.40 9.37 3.02
CA ILE A 240 4.51 10.52 3.16
C ILE A 240 4.71 11.45 1.96
N LEU A 241 3.62 11.96 1.38
CA LEU A 241 3.68 12.94 0.30
C LEU A 241 3.98 14.34 0.86
N ASN A 242 4.88 15.07 0.22
CA ASN A 242 5.23 16.45 0.62
C ASN A 242 4.09 17.44 0.34
N THR A 243 3.14 17.08 -0.51
CA THR A 243 1.90 17.83 -0.78
C THR A 243 0.84 17.65 0.30
N SER A 244 1.03 16.70 1.22
CA SER A 244 0.11 16.47 2.34
C SER A 244 0.06 17.68 3.28
N THR A 245 -1.14 18.08 3.66
CA THR A 245 -1.40 19.05 4.74
C THR A 245 -1.53 18.39 6.10
N GLN A 246 -1.46 17.05 6.16
CA GLN A 246 -1.63 16.21 7.36
C GLN A 246 -0.37 15.42 7.69
N GLN A 247 0.83 15.97 7.41
CA GLN A 247 2.10 15.23 7.52
C GLN A 247 2.35 14.62 8.90
N ASP A 248 2.00 15.33 9.99
CA ASP A 248 2.16 14.82 11.36
C ASP A 248 1.26 13.61 11.62
N ALA A 249 0.01 13.67 11.18
CA ALA A 249 -0.93 12.56 11.33
C ALA A 249 -0.55 11.37 10.41
N ALA A 250 -0.08 11.65 9.19
CA ALA A 250 0.45 10.63 8.29
C ALA A 250 1.68 9.94 8.90
N ALA A 251 2.58 10.70 9.55
CA ALA A 251 3.74 10.17 10.25
C ALA A 251 3.34 9.29 11.45
N ALA A 252 2.34 9.72 12.23
CA ALA A 252 1.82 8.92 13.34
C ALA A 252 1.21 7.60 12.85
N PHE A 253 0.44 7.63 11.76
CA PHE A 253 -0.12 6.42 11.18
C PHE A 253 0.98 5.52 10.57
N LEU A 254 1.96 6.09 9.86
CA LEU A 254 3.11 5.33 9.33
C LEU A 254 3.92 4.67 10.46
N GLN A 255 4.06 5.34 11.60
CA GLN A 255 4.68 4.74 12.78
C GLN A 255 3.82 3.60 13.37
N TYR A 256 2.50 3.76 13.43
CA TYR A 256 1.60 2.69 13.88
C TYR A 256 1.69 1.45 12.98
N LEU A 257 1.80 1.64 11.65
CA LEU A 257 1.99 0.54 10.70
C LEU A 257 3.26 -0.29 10.97
N GLN A 258 4.25 0.26 11.66
CA GLN A 258 5.48 -0.42 12.07
C GLN A 258 5.38 -1.08 13.46
N GLY A 259 4.27 -0.88 14.15
CA GLY A 259 4.04 -1.41 15.49
C GLY A 259 3.59 -2.87 15.50
N ALA A 260 3.63 -3.48 16.68
CA ALA A 260 3.31 -4.90 16.86
C ALA A 260 1.87 -5.27 16.46
N GLU A 261 0.91 -4.37 16.68
CA GLU A 261 -0.49 -4.62 16.34
C GLU A 261 -0.72 -4.66 14.83
N ALA A 262 -0.13 -3.72 14.09
CA ALA A 262 -0.19 -3.72 12.63
C ALA A 262 0.59 -4.90 12.06
N SER A 263 1.77 -5.21 12.60
CA SER A 263 2.57 -6.37 12.21
C SER A 263 1.75 -7.66 12.32
N ALA A 264 1.04 -7.86 13.42
CA ALA A 264 0.19 -9.04 13.61
C ALA A 264 -0.94 -9.13 12.57
N GLU A 265 -1.52 -8.01 12.12
CA GLU A 265 -2.53 -8.02 11.04
C GLU A 265 -1.90 -8.32 9.67
N PHE A 266 -0.72 -7.80 9.38
CA PHE A 266 0.02 -8.12 8.17
C PHE A 266 0.41 -9.60 8.09
N GLU A 267 0.95 -10.15 9.19
CA GLU A 267 1.36 -11.56 9.27
C GLU A 267 0.18 -12.52 9.10
N LYS A 268 -1.03 -12.17 9.54
CA LYS A 268 -2.24 -12.98 9.34
C LYS A 268 -2.53 -13.28 7.87
N VAL A 269 -2.15 -12.37 6.98
CA VAL A 269 -2.33 -12.51 5.54
C VAL A 269 -1.00 -12.70 4.81
N LEU A 270 -0.02 -13.29 5.47
CA LEU A 270 1.27 -13.74 4.92
C LEU A 270 2.23 -12.63 4.46
N PHE A 271 2.04 -11.38 4.86
CA PHE A 271 3.11 -10.40 4.72
C PHE A 271 4.18 -10.60 5.81
N THR A 272 5.41 -10.23 5.50
CA THR A 272 6.52 -10.15 6.45
C THR A 272 6.83 -8.69 6.75
N PRO A 273 6.55 -8.16 7.95
CA PRO A 273 6.99 -6.83 8.36
C PRO A 273 8.51 -6.70 8.35
N LEU A 274 9.03 -5.60 7.77
CA LEU A 274 10.48 -5.33 7.68
C LEU A 274 10.97 -4.30 8.69
N SER A 275 10.06 -3.44 9.16
CA SER A 275 10.35 -2.47 10.22
C SER A 275 10.32 -3.16 11.58
N LYS A 276 11.38 -2.96 12.35
CA LYS A 276 11.50 -3.38 13.75
C LYS A 276 11.57 -2.16 14.65
#